data_c57b56d6216f0809f06e37d23e28ceb7
#
_entry.id   c57b56d6216f0809f06e37d23e28ceb7
#
_cell.length_a   1.000
_cell.length_b   1.000
_cell.length_c   1.000
_cell.angle_alpha   90.00
_cell.angle_beta   90.00
_cell.angle_gamma   90.00
#
_symmetry.space_group_name_H-M   'P 1'
#
loop_
_entity.id
_entity.type
_entity.pdbx_description
1 polymer ?
#
loop_
_entity_poly.entity_id
_entity_poly.type
_entity_poly.pdbx_seq_one_letter_code
_entity_poly.pdbx_strand_id
1 'polypeptide(L)'
;STLMRSSAASDVYKRQGEAWALNAGFLLTRVLDVLKNGKTEIAIIDASAACHMPDVLEMPYRPPLLGADDTEEDRITVRLGGPTCLSGDVIGDYSFDREIRIGDKLYFMDMAIYSMVKNNTFNGMPLPDIAVMHEDGECEVIRHFGYEDFKSRLS
;
A
#
# COMPACT_ATOMS: atom_id res chain seq x y z
N SER A 1 27.54 22.16 11.04
CA SER A 1 27.07 21.28 12.15
C SER A 1 25.66 21.61 12.63
N THR A 2 25.17 22.83 12.40
CA THR A 2 23.83 23.27 12.84
C THR A 2 22.70 22.64 12.03
N LEU A 3 22.91 22.38 10.73
CA LEU A 3 21.92 21.74 9.84
C LEU A 3 21.66 20.28 10.18
N MET A 4 22.67 19.52 10.64
CA MET A 4 22.50 18.13 11.04
C MET A 4 21.70 17.97 12.34
N ARG A 5 21.82 18.90 13.28
CA ARG A 5 21.02 18.89 14.51
C ARG A 5 19.54 19.21 14.26
N SER A 6 19.25 20.10 13.31
CA SER A 6 17.89 20.42 12.91
C SER A 6 17.18 19.24 12.24
N SER A 7 17.87 18.50 11.39
CA SER A 7 17.34 17.30 10.72
C SER A 7 17.06 16.19 11.72
N ALA A 8 17.97 15.90 12.64
CA ALA A 8 17.78 14.87 13.66
C ALA A 8 16.62 15.19 14.63
N ALA A 9 16.43 16.44 15.01
CA ALA A 9 15.30 16.87 15.83
C ALA A 9 13.98 16.73 15.06
N SER A 10 13.94 17.09 13.78
CA SER A 10 12.77 16.90 12.93
C SER A 10 12.39 15.42 12.79
N ASP A 11 13.35 14.53 12.66
CA ASP A 11 13.13 13.09 12.56
C ASP A 11 12.58 12.49 13.86
N VAL A 12 13.08 12.97 15.01
CA VAL A 12 12.56 12.55 16.33
C VAL A 12 11.10 12.98 16.50
N TYR A 13 10.72 14.20 16.12
CA TYR A 13 9.35 14.66 16.19
C TYR A 13 8.41 13.88 15.25
N LYS A 14 8.84 13.59 14.05
CA LYS A 14 8.08 12.77 13.10
C LYS A 14 7.84 11.36 13.63
N ARG A 15 8.84 10.73 14.22
CA ARG A 15 8.74 9.38 14.79
C ARG A 15 7.84 9.30 16.03
N GLN A 16 7.74 10.36 16.81
CA GLN A 16 6.82 10.40 17.95
C GLN A 16 5.35 10.37 17.52
N GLY A 17 4.97 11.12 16.49
CA GLY A 17 3.61 11.06 15.92
C GLY A 17 3.30 9.69 15.30
N GLU A 18 4.25 9.12 14.61
CA GLU A 18 4.16 7.80 13.99
C GLU A 18 3.92 6.69 15.03
N ALA A 19 4.57 6.75 16.18
CA ALA A 19 4.45 5.74 17.23
C ALA A 19 3.02 5.55 17.75
N TRP A 20 2.15 6.55 17.66
CA TRP A 20 0.75 6.46 18.06
C TRP A 20 -0.14 5.73 17.07
N ALA A 21 0.26 5.71 15.80
CA ALA A 21 -0.52 5.11 14.72
C ALA A 21 0.16 3.87 14.11
N LEU A 22 1.30 3.44 14.67
CA LEU A 22 2.03 2.25 14.24
C LEU A 22 1.18 1.01 14.46
N ASN A 23 1.12 0.14 13.45
CA ASN A 23 0.30 -1.09 13.45
C ASN A 23 -1.22 -0.86 13.64
N ALA A 24 -1.71 0.36 13.47
CA ALA A 24 -3.12 0.68 13.69
C ALA A 24 -4.01 0.35 12.48
N GLY A 25 -3.45 0.10 11.30
CA GLY A 25 -4.26 -0.16 10.12
C GLY A 25 -3.58 -0.98 9.04
N PHE A 26 -4.41 -1.70 8.30
CA PHE A 26 -4.05 -2.51 7.15
C PHE A 26 -4.71 -1.97 5.89
N LEU A 27 -4.04 -2.07 4.75
CA LEU A 27 -4.68 -1.93 3.45
C LEU A 27 -4.96 -3.33 2.89
N LEU A 28 -6.24 -3.68 2.80
CA LEU A 28 -6.67 -4.90 2.12
C LEU A 28 -6.76 -4.62 0.63
N THR A 29 -6.13 -5.46 -0.17
CA THR A 29 -6.16 -5.42 -1.62
C THR A 29 -6.37 -6.81 -2.20
N ARG A 30 -6.74 -6.86 -3.48
CA ARG A 30 -6.99 -8.10 -4.22
C ARG A 30 -6.13 -8.15 -5.48
N VAL A 31 -5.65 -9.34 -5.80
CA VAL A 31 -4.96 -9.60 -7.07
C VAL A 31 -5.99 -9.61 -8.21
N LEU A 32 -5.77 -8.75 -9.19
CA LEU A 32 -6.61 -8.60 -10.39
C LEU A 32 -6.10 -9.45 -11.55
N ASP A 33 -4.77 -9.52 -11.70
CA ASP A 33 -4.14 -10.26 -12.80
C ASP A 33 -2.75 -10.75 -12.39
N VAL A 34 -2.29 -11.83 -13.03
CA VAL A 34 -0.94 -12.39 -12.86
C VAL A 34 -0.31 -12.55 -14.23
N LEU A 35 0.83 -11.91 -14.42
CA LEU A 35 1.55 -11.83 -15.69
C LEU A 35 2.97 -12.36 -15.53
N LYS A 36 3.55 -12.78 -16.63
CA LYS A 36 4.96 -13.17 -16.69
C LYS A 36 5.71 -12.30 -17.70
N ASN A 37 6.74 -11.61 -17.25
CA ASN A 37 7.61 -10.83 -18.09
C ASN A 37 9.06 -11.36 -17.97
N GLY A 38 9.45 -12.18 -18.94
CA GLY A 38 10.71 -12.89 -18.90
C GLY A 38 10.77 -13.85 -17.70
N LYS A 39 11.65 -13.56 -16.74
CA LYS A 39 11.81 -14.35 -15.50
C LYS A 39 11.01 -13.78 -14.31
N THR A 40 10.41 -12.61 -14.47
CA THR A 40 9.71 -11.92 -13.40
C THR A 40 8.22 -12.25 -13.47
N GLU A 41 7.69 -12.75 -12.37
CA GLU A 41 6.24 -12.86 -12.16
C GLU A 41 5.72 -11.54 -11.60
N ILE A 42 4.61 -11.05 -12.14
CA ILE A 42 4.02 -9.76 -11.79
C ILE A 42 2.56 -9.98 -11.43
N ALA A 43 2.15 -9.55 -10.26
CA ALA A 43 0.75 -9.50 -9.88
C ALA A 43 0.27 -8.04 -9.90
N ILE A 44 -0.77 -7.77 -10.67
CA ILE A 44 -1.49 -6.50 -10.66
C ILE A 44 -2.58 -6.58 -9.60
N ILE A 45 -2.60 -5.59 -8.71
CA ILE A 45 -3.55 -5.53 -7.61
C ILE A 45 -4.50 -4.33 -7.74
N ASP A 46 -5.60 -4.32 -7.02
CA ASP A 46 -6.57 -3.21 -7.00
C ASP A 46 -6.13 -2.01 -6.15
N ALA A 47 -4.87 -1.99 -5.73
CA ALA A 47 -4.22 -0.85 -5.10
C ALA A 47 -3.08 -0.33 -5.99
N SER A 48 -2.74 0.95 -5.81
CA SER A 48 -1.69 1.65 -6.56
C SER A 48 -0.71 2.28 -5.60
N ALA A 49 0.58 2.17 -5.89
CA ALA A 49 1.61 2.89 -5.14
C ALA A 49 1.34 4.41 -5.20
N ALA A 50 1.02 4.91 -6.39
CA ALA A 50 0.78 6.35 -6.59
C ALA A 50 -0.47 6.87 -5.88
N CYS A 51 -1.52 6.05 -5.77
CA CYS A 51 -2.82 6.49 -5.24
C CYS A 51 -3.02 6.16 -3.76
N HIS A 52 -2.53 5.01 -3.31
CA HIS A 52 -2.88 4.48 -1.99
C HIS A 52 -1.71 4.42 -1.02
N MET A 53 -0.48 4.47 -1.51
CA MET A 53 0.74 4.44 -0.70
C MET A 53 1.88 5.27 -1.35
N PRO A 54 1.66 6.57 -1.60
CA PRO A 54 2.59 7.39 -2.39
C PRO A 54 4.00 7.48 -1.79
N ASP A 55 4.16 7.28 -0.50
CA ASP A 55 5.48 7.26 0.16
C ASP A 55 6.39 6.14 -0.38
N VAL A 56 5.82 5.07 -0.95
CA VAL A 56 6.61 4.03 -1.65
C VAL A 56 7.41 4.63 -2.81
N LEU A 57 6.85 5.64 -3.48
CA LEU A 57 7.49 6.32 -4.61
C LEU A 57 8.30 7.55 -4.19
N GLU A 58 7.83 8.29 -3.16
CA GLU A 58 8.44 9.54 -2.70
C GLU A 58 9.67 9.29 -1.80
N MET A 59 9.61 8.28 -0.96
CA MET A 59 10.69 7.84 -0.08
C MET A 59 10.81 6.32 -0.17
N PRO A 60 11.44 5.79 -1.23
CA PRO A 60 11.36 4.38 -1.57
C PRO A 60 11.57 3.44 -0.39
N TYR A 61 10.51 2.74 -0.03
CA TYR A 61 10.52 1.65 0.93
C TYR A 61 9.53 0.58 0.45
N ARG A 62 9.62 -0.59 1.02
CA ARG A 62 8.68 -1.66 0.72
C ARG A 62 7.75 -1.86 1.92
N PRO A 63 6.43 -1.60 1.78
CA PRO A 63 5.48 -1.81 2.87
C PRO A 63 5.50 -3.27 3.34
N PRO A 64 5.46 -3.55 4.64
CA PRO A 64 5.34 -4.92 5.14
C PRO A 64 4.04 -5.54 4.63
N LEU A 65 4.11 -6.80 4.18
CA LEU A 65 2.97 -7.55 3.66
C LEU A 65 2.78 -8.82 4.50
N LEU A 66 1.57 -9.02 5.01
CA LEU A 66 1.27 -10.17 5.86
C LEU A 66 1.44 -11.48 5.07
N GLY A 67 2.27 -12.38 5.58
CA GLY A 67 2.54 -13.68 4.94
C GLY A 67 3.46 -13.63 3.74
N ALA A 68 4.20 -12.52 3.57
CA ALA A 68 5.26 -12.40 2.60
C ALA A 68 6.51 -11.80 3.26
N ASP A 69 7.67 -12.20 2.76
CA ASP A 69 8.95 -11.75 3.28
C ASP A 69 9.76 -10.98 2.23
N ASP A 70 10.96 -10.60 2.62
CA ASP A 70 11.98 -10.11 1.70
C ASP A 70 12.30 -11.16 0.64
N THR A 71 12.80 -10.70 -0.51
CA THR A 71 13.15 -11.61 -1.62
C THR A 71 14.18 -12.64 -1.15
N GLU A 72 13.78 -13.92 -1.18
CA GLU A 72 14.59 -15.06 -0.83
C GLU A 72 14.80 -15.96 -2.05
N GLU A 73 16.00 -16.56 -2.18
CA GLU A 73 16.37 -17.37 -3.36
C GLU A 73 15.50 -18.62 -3.53
N ASP A 74 15.01 -19.17 -2.41
CA ASP A 74 14.25 -20.44 -2.39
C ASP A 74 12.73 -20.25 -2.43
N ARG A 75 12.23 -19.02 -2.57
CA ARG A 75 10.81 -18.69 -2.58
C ARG A 75 10.34 -18.10 -3.90
N ILE A 76 9.03 -18.12 -4.11
CA ILE A 76 8.40 -17.53 -5.31
C ILE A 76 8.38 -16.02 -5.14
N THR A 77 9.23 -15.32 -5.87
CA THR A 77 9.26 -13.85 -5.87
C THR A 77 8.32 -13.30 -6.92
N VAL A 78 7.41 -12.45 -6.48
CA VAL A 78 6.40 -11.78 -7.31
C VAL A 78 6.54 -10.26 -7.15
N ARG A 79 6.54 -9.54 -8.25
CA ARG A 79 6.45 -8.09 -8.28
C ARG A 79 5.00 -7.65 -8.17
N LEU A 80 4.68 -6.83 -7.17
CA LEU A 80 3.36 -6.24 -7.02
C LEU A 80 3.32 -4.87 -7.68
N GLY A 81 2.33 -4.64 -8.53
CA GLY A 81 2.11 -3.38 -9.24
C GLY A 81 0.66 -2.96 -9.23
N GLY A 82 0.43 -1.65 -9.35
CA GLY A 82 -0.89 -1.07 -9.48
C GLY A 82 -1.38 -1.05 -10.93
N PRO A 83 -2.68 -0.75 -11.15
CA PRO A 83 -3.30 -0.77 -12.47
C PRO A 83 -3.26 0.59 -13.17
N THR A 84 -2.55 1.59 -12.65
CA THR A 84 -2.52 2.92 -13.23
C THR A 84 -1.59 3.02 -14.45
N CYS A 85 -1.73 4.08 -15.24
CA CYS A 85 -0.86 4.32 -16.39
C CYS A 85 0.55 4.82 -16.00
N LEU A 86 0.83 5.04 -14.73
CA LEU A 86 2.16 5.40 -14.27
C LEU A 86 3.10 4.21 -14.44
N SER A 87 4.12 4.33 -15.28
CA SER A 87 5.07 3.24 -15.53
C SER A 87 5.85 2.78 -14.29
N GLY A 88 5.93 3.62 -13.27
CA GLY A 88 6.52 3.34 -11.97
C GLY A 88 5.51 2.96 -10.89
N ASP A 89 4.28 2.56 -11.24
CA ASP A 89 3.27 2.11 -10.27
C ASP A 89 3.59 0.70 -9.75
N VAL A 90 4.76 0.59 -9.13
CA VAL A 90 5.31 -0.65 -8.56
C VAL A 90 5.44 -0.48 -7.06
N ILE A 91 4.88 -1.44 -6.32
CA ILE A 91 4.91 -1.43 -4.86
C ILE A 91 6.20 -2.08 -4.36
N GLY A 92 6.57 -3.21 -4.93
CA GLY A 92 7.80 -3.92 -4.56
C GLY A 92 7.80 -5.38 -4.99
N ASP A 93 8.92 -6.04 -4.71
CA ASP A 93 9.09 -7.46 -4.93
C ASP A 93 8.95 -8.19 -3.58
N TYR A 94 8.13 -9.23 -3.54
CA TYR A 94 7.80 -9.99 -2.34
C TYR A 94 7.96 -11.49 -2.60
N SER A 95 8.45 -12.23 -1.60
CA SER A 95 8.54 -13.67 -1.64
C SER A 95 7.40 -14.33 -0.88
N PHE A 96 6.76 -15.32 -1.51
CA PHE A 96 5.62 -16.04 -0.99
C PHE A 96 5.91 -17.54 -0.86
N ASP A 97 5.29 -18.21 0.10
CA ASP A 97 5.34 -19.66 0.27
C ASP A 97 4.50 -20.42 -0.77
N ARG A 98 3.64 -19.71 -1.50
CA ARG A 98 2.75 -20.28 -2.50
C ARG A 98 2.61 -19.38 -3.71
N GLU A 99 2.18 -19.96 -4.81
CA GLU A 99 1.79 -19.17 -5.99
C GLU A 99 0.67 -18.17 -5.65
N ILE A 100 0.81 -16.96 -6.16
CA ILE A 100 -0.22 -15.93 -6.10
C ILE A 100 -1.18 -16.12 -7.28
N ARG A 101 -2.48 -15.99 -7.00
CA ARG A 101 -3.55 -16.20 -7.98
C ARG A 101 -4.50 -15.04 -8.02
N ILE A 102 -5.15 -14.86 -9.16
CA ILE A 102 -6.22 -13.89 -9.33
C ILE A 102 -7.30 -14.11 -8.24
N GLY A 103 -7.68 -13.02 -7.58
CA GLY A 103 -8.64 -13.04 -6.48
C GLY A 103 -8.03 -13.20 -5.09
N ASP A 104 -6.74 -13.51 -4.98
CA ASP A 104 -6.05 -13.56 -3.69
C ASP A 104 -6.12 -12.21 -2.98
N LYS A 105 -6.34 -12.25 -1.68
CA LYS A 105 -6.31 -11.07 -0.82
C LYS A 105 -4.94 -10.90 -0.23
N LEU A 106 -4.44 -9.67 -0.27
CA LEU A 106 -3.17 -9.26 0.29
C LEU A 106 -3.42 -8.16 1.33
N TYR A 107 -2.65 -8.18 2.42
CA TYR A 107 -2.81 -7.25 3.54
C TYR A 107 -1.51 -6.51 3.76
N PHE A 108 -1.42 -5.27 3.28
CA PHE A 108 -0.31 -4.40 3.59
C PHE A 108 -0.47 -3.87 5.01
N MET A 109 0.57 -4.02 5.80
CA MET A 109 0.61 -3.59 7.18
C MET A 109 1.01 -2.12 7.28
N ASP A 110 0.66 -1.51 8.40
CA ASP A 110 1.10 -0.14 8.73
C ASP A 110 0.59 0.95 7.77
N MET A 111 -0.64 0.77 7.27
CA MET A 111 -1.24 1.64 6.26
C MET A 111 -2.14 2.74 6.84
N ALA A 112 -2.18 2.95 8.16
CA ALA A 112 -2.95 4.03 8.77
C ALA A 112 -2.21 5.38 8.74
N ILE A 113 -0.87 5.36 8.73
CA ILE A 113 -0.03 6.56 8.75
C ILE A 113 0.19 7.01 7.31
N TYR A 114 0.15 8.30 7.05
CA TYR A 114 0.35 8.96 5.74
C TYR A 114 -0.40 8.32 4.57
N SER A 115 -0.47 6.99 4.48
CA SER A 115 -1.17 6.29 3.39
C SER A 115 -2.62 6.74 3.29
N MET A 116 -3.38 6.76 4.39
CA MET A 116 -4.78 7.20 4.37
C MET A 116 -4.93 8.68 4.02
N VAL A 117 -4.10 9.56 4.56
CA VAL A 117 -4.22 11.02 4.36
C VAL A 117 -3.65 11.50 3.04
N LYS A 118 -2.74 10.74 2.43
CA LYS A 118 -2.15 11.04 1.12
C LYS A 118 -2.89 10.38 -0.05
N ASN A 119 -3.92 9.60 0.21
CA ASN A 119 -4.70 8.94 -0.84
C ASN A 119 -5.21 9.95 -1.87
N ASN A 120 -5.20 9.54 -3.12
CA ASN A 120 -5.67 10.34 -4.23
C ASN A 120 -6.40 9.47 -5.26
N THR A 121 -7.04 10.13 -6.21
CA THR A 121 -7.87 9.50 -7.24
C THR A 121 -7.25 9.60 -8.63
N PHE A 122 -5.94 9.64 -8.74
CA PHE A 122 -5.25 9.65 -10.03
C PHE A 122 -5.72 8.48 -10.91
N ASN A 123 -5.89 8.71 -12.18
CA ASN A 123 -6.41 7.73 -13.15
C ASN A 123 -7.85 7.25 -12.86
N GLY A 124 -8.60 7.91 -11.99
CA GLY A 124 -9.92 7.46 -11.57
C GLY A 124 -9.89 6.30 -10.59
N MET A 125 -8.74 6.04 -9.96
CA MET A 125 -8.64 5.02 -8.91
C MET A 125 -9.58 5.38 -7.75
N PRO A 126 -10.39 4.42 -7.28
CA PRO A 126 -11.26 4.65 -6.13
C PRO A 126 -10.41 4.82 -4.86
N LEU A 127 -10.90 5.64 -3.93
CA LEU A 127 -10.35 5.65 -2.57
C LEU A 127 -10.76 4.36 -1.85
N PRO A 128 -9.88 3.76 -1.03
CA PRO A 128 -10.24 2.59 -0.23
C PRO A 128 -11.33 2.94 0.79
N ASP A 129 -12.30 2.07 0.94
CA ASP A 129 -13.26 2.17 2.04
C ASP A 129 -12.54 2.12 3.38
N ILE A 130 -13.11 2.78 4.39
CA ILE A 130 -12.57 2.75 5.75
C ILE A 130 -13.46 1.84 6.59
N ALA A 131 -12.84 0.84 7.20
CA ALA A 131 -13.52 -0.09 8.09
C ALA A 131 -12.80 -0.19 9.44
N VAL A 132 -13.57 -0.52 10.47
CA VAL A 132 -13.05 -0.85 11.80
C VAL A 132 -13.21 -2.34 12.03
N MET A 133 -12.15 -2.98 12.47
CA MET A 133 -12.21 -4.36 12.96
C MET A 133 -12.38 -4.35 14.47
N HIS A 134 -13.45 -4.94 14.93
CA HIS A 134 -13.77 -5.07 16.36
C HIS A 134 -13.04 -6.27 16.98
N GLU A 135 -12.95 -6.31 18.30
CA GLU A 135 -12.27 -7.37 19.04
C GLU A 135 -12.91 -8.77 18.84
N ASP A 136 -14.20 -8.81 18.55
CA ASP A 136 -14.95 -10.05 18.22
C ASP A 136 -14.71 -10.55 16.78
N GLY A 137 -13.92 -9.79 15.99
CA GLY A 137 -13.60 -10.07 14.61
C GLY A 137 -14.63 -9.55 13.60
N GLU A 138 -15.67 -8.85 14.06
CA GLU A 138 -16.60 -8.18 13.15
C GLU A 138 -15.94 -6.98 12.49
N CYS A 139 -16.22 -6.79 11.19
CA CYS A 139 -15.66 -5.70 10.40
C CYS A 139 -16.78 -4.75 9.98
N GLU A 140 -16.78 -3.53 10.54
CA GLU A 140 -17.74 -2.48 10.25
C GLU A 140 -17.17 -1.47 9.26
N VAL A 141 -17.82 -1.31 8.10
CA VAL A 141 -17.45 -0.27 7.14
C VAL A 141 -18.05 1.07 7.59
N ILE A 142 -17.20 1.98 8.04
CA ILE A 142 -17.60 3.30 8.55
C ILE A 142 -17.63 4.40 7.48
N ARG A 143 -16.94 4.17 6.35
CA ARG A 143 -16.91 5.12 5.23
C ARG A 143 -16.79 4.37 3.90
N HIS A 144 -17.72 4.66 3.00
CA HIS A 144 -17.64 4.27 1.59
C HIS A 144 -17.21 5.45 0.74
N PHE A 145 -16.42 5.16 -0.28
CA PHE A 145 -16.02 6.10 -1.31
C PHE A 145 -16.48 5.60 -2.69
N GLY A 146 -16.89 6.51 -3.56
CA GLY A 146 -17.40 6.18 -4.87
C GLY A 146 -17.04 7.17 -5.94
N TYR A 147 -17.70 7.05 -7.09
CA TYR A 147 -17.46 7.91 -8.24
C TYR A 147 -17.65 9.40 -7.95
N GLU A 148 -18.57 9.77 -7.07
CA GLU A 148 -18.83 11.17 -6.71
C GLU A 148 -17.63 11.82 -6.01
N ASP A 149 -16.84 11.05 -5.25
CA ASP A 149 -15.62 11.54 -4.60
C ASP A 149 -14.55 11.93 -5.65
N PHE A 150 -14.49 11.21 -6.75
CA PHE A 150 -13.62 11.55 -7.89
C PHE A 150 -14.18 12.74 -8.69
N LYS A 151 -15.45 12.67 -9.08
CA LYS A 151 -16.11 13.66 -9.92
C LYS A 151 -16.14 15.05 -9.30
N SER A 152 -16.49 15.14 -8.01
CA SER A 152 -16.61 16.43 -7.28
C SER A 152 -15.29 17.21 -7.18
N ARG A 153 -14.16 16.58 -7.45
CA ARG A 153 -12.86 17.26 -7.52
C ARG A 153 -12.58 17.92 -8.87
N LEU A 154 -13.31 17.52 -9.91
CA LEU A 154 -13.06 17.92 -11.29
C LEU A 154 -14.09 18.90 -11.83
N SER A 155 -15.19 19.10 -11.13
CA SER A 155 -16.32 19.94 -11.58
C SER A 155 -16.70 21.01 -10.55
#